data_4d508cb4a5506711f18a30ba01550387
#
_entry.id   4d508cb4a5506711f18a30ba01550387
#
_cell.length_a   1.000
_cell.length_b   1.000
_cell.length_c   1.000
_cell.angle_alpha   90.00
_cell.angle_beta   90.00
_cell.angle_gamma   90.00
#
_symmetry.space_group_name_H-M   'P 1'
#
loop_
_entity.id
_entity.type
_entity.pdbx_description
1 polymer ?
#
loop_
_entity_poly.entity_id
_entity_poly.type
_entity_poly.pdbx_seq_one_letter_code
_entity_poly.pdbx_strand_id
1 'polypeptide(L)'
;NTARGGGISRKITNLSDRKKLKEIANEIDVPLGAGLIVRTAGAKRTKVEIKRDYEYLQRLWEQIRELTLKSIAPSKIYEEGDLIKRSIRDLYNRDIEEVIVEGERGHKNAKDFMKMIMPSHSNNVKLYNDGLPLFARYQVESFLSAMFNPVVQLKSGGYIVIGITEALVAIDVNSGRATKEGSIEDTALKTNLEASDEISRQLRLRDLAGLIVIDFIDMDERKNNISVEKRIKDRLKSDRARIQVGRISGFGLLEMSRQRLRPGMLEATTQSCPSCHGTGLIRSDDNLALSILRQIEEEGVRKRSEEVLVKCPVSIANFIMNQKRDYVASIESNYGLSVRVEADLNLVSPEYSIEKLKSATRIVNESEPALVTADGLMEVSEEDMNEDLNDEDEKPKKRRRRRRKKKQFSTEEGADANLDNTENKDSLEPASTETSSSGENLGSEKGTNQRKRRKKGDNLTTVSSRSVEDFSEVDGD
;
A
#
# COMPACT_ATOMS: atom_id res chain seq x y z
N ASN A 1 -2.22 18.56 -40.25
CA ASN A 1 -3.13 17.90 -39.31
C ASN A 1 -4.48 18.61 -39.38
N THR A 2 -5.42 18.01 -40.05
CA THR A 2 -6.81 18.45 -40.05
C THR A 2 -7.47 18.01 -38.77
N ALA A 3 -7.31 18.78 -37.68
CA ALA A 3 -8.02 18.56 -36.44
C ALA A 3 -9.52 18.73 -36.67
N ARG A 4 -10.26 17.65 -36.58
CA ARG A 4 -11.72 17.68 -36.64
C ARG A 4 -12.25 18.24 -35.31
N GLY A 5 -12.53 19.54 -35.28
CA GLY A 5 -13.30 20.18 -34.21
C GLY A 5 -12.74 20.09 -32.81
N GLY A 6 -13.08 21.04 -31.99
CA GLY A 6 -12.80 21.05 -30.58
C GLY A 6 -13.70 20.08 -29.78
N GLY A 7 -13.36 19.86 -28.54
CA GLY A 7 -14.13 18.96 -27.66
C GLY A 7 -13.89 19.17 -26.18
N ILE A 8 -14.70 18.48 -25.38
CA ILE A 8 -14.54 18.42 -23.94
C ILE A 8 -14.06 17.03 -23.57
N SER A 9 -13.08 16.96 -22.68
CA SER A 9 -12.53 15.69 -22.18
C SER A 9 -13.64 14.73 -21.75
N ARG A 10 -13.55 13.47 -22.19
CA ARG A 10 -14.48 12.39 -21.77
C ARG A 10 -14.43 12.13 -20.27
N LYS A 11 -13.35 12.55 -19.61
CA LYS A 11 -13.15 12.39 -18.15
C LYS A 11 -14.01 13.35 -17.32
N ILE A 12 -14.57 14.41 -17.92
CA ILE A 12 -15.52 15.30 -17.25
C ILE A 12 -16.90 14.67 -17.40
N THR A 13 -17.38 14.02 -16.34
CA THR A 13 -18.64 13.28 -16.34
C THR A 13 -19.86 14.11 -15.95
N ASN A 14 -19.64 15.23 -15.24
CA ASN A 14 -20.72 16.11 -14.82
C ASN A 14 -21.34 16.84 -16.03
N LEU A 15 -22.62 16.60 -16.25
CA LEU A 15 -23.36 17.14 -17.39
C LEU A 15 -23.48 18.67 -17.36
N SER A 16 -23.66 19.28 -16.18
CA SER A 16 -23.74 20.72 -16.02
C SER A 16 -22.45 21.41 -16.39
N ASP A 17 -21.30 20.87 -15.93
CA ASP A 17 -19.98 21.41 -16.26
C ASP A 17 -19.67 21.25 -17.75
N ARG A 18 -20.04 20.11 -18.34
CA ARG A 18 -19.87 19.88 -19.78
C ARG A 18 -20.65 20.87 -20.60
N LYS A 19 -21.88 21.21 -20.22
CA LYS A 19 -22.72 22.18 -20.93
C LYS A 19 -22.09 23.58 -20.90
N LYS A 20 -21.69 24.03 -19.68
CA LYS A 20 -20.99 25.31 -19.50
C LYS A 20 -19.69 25.40 -20.32
N LEU A 21 -18.88 24.33 -20.26
CA LEU A 21 -17.62 24.29 -21.00
C LEU A 21 -17.82 24.26 -22.52
N LYS A 22 -18.91 23.65 -23.02
CA LYS A 22 -19.26 23.66 -24.42
C LYS A 22 -19.66 25.07 -24.88
N GLU A 23 -20.44 25.78 -24.08
CA GLU A 23 -20.80 27.19 -24.34
C GLU A 23 -19.54 28.06 -24.39
N ILE A 24 -18.64 27.95 -23.42
CA ILE A 24 -17.37 28.69 -23.41
C ILE A 24 -16.49 28.34 -24.62
N ALA A 25 -16.38 27.06 -24.97
CA ALA A 25 -15.59 26.63 -26.11
C ALA A 25 -16.13 27.16 -27.47
N ASN A 26 -17.45 27.31 -27.60
CA ASN A 26 -18.08 27.85 -28.79
C ASN A 26 -17.93 29.39 -28.93
N GLU A 27 -17.69 30.10 -27.82
CA GLU A 27 -17.47 31.54 -27.80
C GLU A 27 -16.01 31.94 -28.08
N ILE A 28 -15.09 30.98 -28.04
CA ILE A 28 -13.68 31.20 -28.34
C ILE A 28 -13.50 31.06 -29.84
N ASP A 29 -13.01 32.12 -30.47
CA ASP A 29 -12.67 32.11 -31.88
C ASP A 29 -11.41 31.27 -32.13
N VAL A 30 -11.59 30.10 -32.72
CA VAL A 30 -10.52 29.16 -33.01
C VAL A 30 -10.21 29.20 -34.51
N PRO A 31 -8.94 29.45 -34.90
CA PRO A 31 -8.56 29.51 -36.31
C PRO A 31 -8.92 28.26 -37.10
N LEU A 32 -9.25 28.41 -38.37
CA LEU A 32 -9.54 27.31 -39.29
C LEU A 32 -8.35 26.33 -39.32
N GLY A 33 -8.63 25.04 -39.10
CA GLY A 33 -7.62 23.99 -39.05
C GLY A 33 -7.03 23.72 -37.67
N ALA A 34 -7.40 24.51 -36.64
CA ALA A 34 -7.06 24.24 -35.24
C ALA A 34 -8.23 23.60 -34.50
N GLY A 35 -7.93 22.86 -33.42
CA GLY A 35 -8.92 22.24 -32.52
C GLY A 35 -8.65 22.61 -31.08
N LEU A 36 -9.70 23.02 -30.36
CA LEU A 36 -9.64 23.31 -28.92
C LEU A 36 -10.21 22.16 -28.12
N ILE A 37 -9.43 21.63 -27.19
CA ILE A 37 -9.88 20.57 -26.25
C ILE A 37 -9.74 21.07 -24.82
N VAL A 38 -10.88 21.14 -24.11
CA VAL A 38 -10.89 21.42 -22.67
C VAL A 38 -10.64 20.15 -21.89
N ARG A 39 -9.52 20.12 -21.14
CA ARG A 39 -9.13 18.98 -20.30
C ARG A 39 -9.74 19.09 -18.89
N THR A 40 -9.55 18.05 -18.07
CA THR A 40 -10.09 17.95 -16.70
C THR A 40 -9.68 19.12 -15.79
N ALA A 41 -8.48 19.66 -15.96
CA ALA A 41 -8.02 20.85 -15.21
C ALA A 41 -8.87 22.10 -15.48
N GLY A 42 -9.55 22.19 -16.63
CA GLY A 42 -10.46 23.28 -16.96
C GLY A 42 -11.88 23.13 -16.40
N ALA A 43 -12.25 21.99 -15.82
CA ALA A 43 -13.65 21.71 -15.43
C ALA A 43 -14.23 22.71 -14.42
N LYS A 44 -13.42 23.20 -13.49
CA LYS A 44 -13.81 24.15 -12.42
C LYS A 44 -13.34 25.59 -12.70
N ARG A 45 -12.78 25.86 -13.90
CA ARG A 45 -12.26 27.19 -14.28
C ARG A 45 -13.39 28.10 -14.77
N THR A 46 -13.19 29.40 -14.55
CA THR A 46 -14.10 30.42 -15.08
C THR A 46 -13.84 30.64 -16.57
N LYS A 47 -14.85 31.23 -17.26
CA LYS A 47 -14.73 31.62 -18.69
C LYS A 47 -13.50 32.48 -18.97
N VAL A 48 -13.22 33.44 -18.08
CA VAL A 48 -12.08 34.37 -18.23
C VAL A 48 -10.75 33.62 -18.14
N GLU A 49 -10.63 32.63 -17.20
CA GLU A 49 -9.44 31.82 -17.07
C GLU A 49 -9.20 30.94 -18.29
N ILE A 50 -10.24 30.29 -18.80
CA ILE A 50 -10.15 29.43 -20.01
C ILE A 50 -9.75 30.27 -21.25
N LYS A 51 -10.29 31.48 -21.37
CA LYS A 51 -9.93 32.40 -22.48
C LYS A 51 -8.46 32.81 -22.37
N ARG A 52 -7.95 33.12 -21.19
CA ARG A 52 -6.53 33.44 -20.94
C ARG A 52 -5.60 32.26 -21.25
N ASP A 53 -6.00 31.06 -20.84
CA ASP A 53 -5.24 29.85 -21.16
C ASP A 53 -5.14 29.66 -22.70
N TYR A 54 -6.23 29.89 -23.41
CA TYR A 54 -6.24 29.83 -24.87
C TYR A 54 -5.34 30.89 -25.50
N GLU A 55 -5.44 32.15 -25.08
CA GLU A 55 -4.59 33.26 -25.55
C GLU A 55 -3.10 33.03 -25.25
N TYR A 56 -2.80 32.39 -24.11
CA TYR A 56 -1.45 31.96 -23.76
C TYR A 56 -0.93 30.90 -24.75
N LEU A 57 -1.73 29.85 -25.02
CA LEU A 57 -1.35 28.79 -25.96
C LEU A 57 -1.16 29.32 -27.38
N GLN A 58 -1.97 30.28 -27.78
CA GLN A 58 -1.85 30.93 -29.10
C GLN A 58 -0.52 31.71 -29.22
N ARG A 59 -0.19 32.52 -28.20
CA ARG A 59 1.10 33.25 -28.15
C ARG A 59 2.28 32.30 -28.13
N LEU A 60 2.20 31.22 -27.35
CA LEU A 60 3.23 30.19 -27.28
C LEU A 60 3.43 29.51 -28.64
N TRP A 61 2.35 29.21 -29.34
CA TRP A 61 2.43 28.63 -30.69
C TRP A 61 3.07 29.60 -31.71
N GLU A 62 2.76 30.88 -31.65
CA GLU A 62 3.38 31.92 -32.49
C GLU A 62 4.89 32.01 -32.24
N GLN A 63 5.32 32.00 -30.96
CA GLN A 63 6.73 31.98 -30.59
C GLN A 63 7.45 30.71 -31.09
N ILE A 64 6.84 29.53 -30.93
CA ILE A 64 7.39 28.28 -31.45
C ILE A 64 7.54 28.36 -32.98
N ARG A 65 6.54 28.86 -33.67
CA ARG A 65 6.57 29.02 -35.14
C ARG A 65 7.68 29.97 -35.58
N GLU A 66 7.79 31.11 -34.92
CA GLU A 66 8.83 32.11 -35.21
C GLU A 66 10.24 31.55 -34.98
N LEU A 67 10.47 30.90 -33.85
CA LEU A 67 11.74 30.24 -33.54
C LEU A 67 12.07 29.13 -34.53
N THR A 68 11.08 28.34 -34.93
CA THR A 68 11.25 27.29 -35.93
C THR A 68 11.72 27.84 -37.28
N LEU A 69 11.13 28.96 -37.70
CA LEU A 69 11.50 29.59 -38.96
C LEU A 69 12.90 30.25 -38.94
N LYS A 70 13.36 30.67 -37.75
CA LYS A 70 14.69 31.29 -37.57
C LYS A 70 15.79 30.24 -37.28
N SER A 71 15.44 29.01 -36.98
CA SER A 71 16.40 27.98 -36.53
C SER A 71 16.75 27.03 -37.67
N ILE A 72 18.00 26.54 -37.65
CA ILE A 72 18.50 25.50 -38.55
C ILE A 72 18.51 24.16 -37.78
N ALA A 73 18.00 23.09 -38.39
CA ALA A 73 17.99 21.78 -37.80
C ALA A 73 19.40 21.15 -37.70
N PRO A 74 19.71 20.42 -36.63
CA PRO A 74 18.95 20.16 -35.41
C PRO A 74 19.06 21.30 -34.40
N SER A 75 17.94 21.81 -33.91
CA SER A 75 17.90 22.90 -32.93
C SER A 75 16.76 22.67 -31.93
N LYS A 76 16.99 23.01 -30.67
CA LYS A 76 15.98 22.92 -29.61
C LYS A 76 15.06 24.14 -29.70
N ILE A 77 13.84 23.96 -30.20
CA ILE A 77 12.86 25.01 -30.36
C ILE A 77 12.06 25.27 -29.08
N TYR A 78 11.54 24.23 -28.48
CA TYR A 78 10.71 24.32 -27.30
C TYR A 78 10.93 23.11 -26.37
N GLU A 79 11.01 23.39 -25.11
CA GLU A 79 11.06 22.37 -24.06
C GLU A 79 10.08 22.71 -22.94
N GLU A 80 9.23 21.74 -22.60
CA GLU A 80 8.30 21.82 -21.46
C GLU A 80 8.95 21.28 -20.16
N GLY A 81 10.29 21.33 -20.06
CA GLY A 81 11.07 20.71 -18.99
C GLY A 81 11.10 21.49 -17.67
N ASP A 82 10.56 22.72 -17.62
CA ASP A 82 10.56 23.52 -16.40
C ASP A 82 9.54 22.97 -15.39
N LEU A 83 10.07 22.30 -14.33
CA LEU A 83 9.29 21.74 -13.26
C LEU A 83 8.41 22.76 -12.56
N ILE A 84 8.89 23.99 -12.37
CA ILE A 84 8.16 25.07 -11.70
C ILE A 84 6.92 25.45 -12.51
N LYS A 85 7.09 25.72 -13.80
CA LYS A 85 5.98 26.06 -14.70
C LYS A 85 4.95 24.95 -14.77
N ARG A 86 5.43 23.69 -14.86
CA ARG A 86 4.56 22.52 -14.89
C ARG A 86 3.78 22.36 -13.59
N SER A 87 4.44 22.55 -12.45
CA SER A 87 3.79 22.45 -11.12
C SER A 87 2.73 23.52 -10.94
N ILE A 88 3.02 24.78 -11.29
CA ILE A 88 2.05 25.86 -11.22
C ILE A 88 0.86 25.57 -12.15
N ARG A 89 1.11 25.19 -13.40
CA ARG A 89 0.04 24.87 -14.35
C ARG A 89 -0.87 23.76 -13.88
N ASP A 90 -0.29 22.71 -13.31
CA ASP A 90 -0.99 21.47 -13.01
C ASP A 90 -1.59 21.44 -11.60
N LEU A 91 -0.97 22.06 -10.63
CA LEU A 91 -1.32 21.93 -9.21
C LEU A 91 -1.91 23.20 -8.59
N TYR A 92 -1.54 24.38 -9.12
CA TYR A 92 -2.02 25.64 -8.55
C TYR A 92 -3.54 25.79 -8.71
N ASN A 93 -4.21 26.10 -7.62
CA ASN A 93 -5.63 26.45 -7.55
C ASN A 93 -5.84 27.66 -6.63
N ARG A 94 -7.08 28.12 -6.48
CA ARG A 94 -7.43 29.29 -5.65
C ARG A 94 -7.29 29.04 -4.16
N ASP A 95 -7.26 27.79 -3.75
CA ASP A 95 -7.14 27.40 -2.33
C ASP A 95 -5.68 27.48 -1.84
N ILE A 96 -4.72 27.72 -2.77
CA ILE A 96 -3.30 27.88 -2.46
C ILE A 96 -3.02 29.36 -2.20
N GLU A 97 -2.64 29.67 -0.98
CA GLU A 97 -2.40 31.04 -0.52
C GLU A 97 -1.08 31.58 -1.05
N GLU A 98 -0.02 30.76 -1.05
CA GLU A 98 1.31 31.18 -1.49
C GLU A 98 2.09 30.07 -2.18
N VAL A 99 2.98 30.50 -3.07
CA VAL A 99 3.97 29.65 -3.76
C VAL A 99 5.36 30.17 -3.40
N ILE A 100 6.06 29.43 -2.57
CA ILE A 100 7.39 29.80 -2.09
C ILE A 100 8.43 29.12 -2.98
N VAL A 101 9.35 29.90 -3.52
CA VAL A 101 10.39 29.41 -4.46
C VAL A 101 11.75 29.85 -3.98
N GLU A 102 12.66 28.88 -3.83
CA GLU A 102 14.05 29.12 -3.49
C GLU A 102 14.86 29.46 -4.75
N GLY A 103 15.72 30.46 -4.64
CA GLY A 103 16.58 30.95 -5.72
C GLY A 103 15.88 31.98 -6.64
N GLU A 104 16.61 33.05 -6.95
CA GLU A 104 16.10 34.20 -7.73
C GLU A 104 15.63 33.82 -9.14
N ARG A 105 16.36 32.93 -9.81
CA ARG A 105 16.03 32.48 -11.17
C ARG A 105 14.72 31.70 -11.17
N GLY A 106 14.55 30.78 -10.19
CA GLY A 106 13.31 30.00 -10.04
C GLY A 106 12.13 30.89 -9.71
N HIS A 107 12.29 31.82 -8.79
CA HIS A 107 11.27 32.80 -8.41
C HIS A 107 10.84 33.67 -9.59
N LYS A 108 11.80 34.21 -10.38
CA LYS A 108 11.50 35.01 -11.57
C LYS A 108 10.68 34.19 -12.57
N ASN A 109 11.11 32.96 -12.88
CA ASN A 109 10.38 32.07 -13.77
C ASN A 109 8.96 31.78 -13.29
N ALA A 110 8.79 31.49 -12.00
CA ALA A 110 7.48 31.24 -11.39
C ALA A 110 6.58 32.47 -11.45
N LYS A 111 7.11 33.64 -11.11
CA LYS A 111 6.37 34.89 -11.09
C LYS A 111 5.94 35.35 -12.50
N ASP A 112 6.84 35.23 -13.48
CA ASP A 112 6.53 35.58 -14.86
C ASP A 112 5.48 34.63 -15.46
N PHE A 113 5.58 33.32 -15.14
CA PHE A 113 4.59 32.35 -15.55
C PHE A 113 3.23 32.58 -14.87
N MET A 114 3.22 32.91 -13.57
CA MET A 114 1.99 33.23 -12.84
C MET A 114 1.32 34.49 -13.39
N LYS A 115 2.09 35.53 -13.79
CA LYS A 115 1.57 36.74 -14.45
C LYS A 115 0.86 36.40 -15.76
N MET A 116 1.37 35.42 -16.50
CA MET A 116 0.75 35.02 -17.79
C MET A 116 -0.55 34.24 -17.59
N ILE A 117 -0.60 33.34 -16.61
CA ILE A 117 -1.79 32.48 -16.37
C ILE A 117 -2.82 33.21 -15.50
N MET A 118 -2.40 33.71 -14.32
CA MET A 118 -3.26 34.36 -13.34
C MET A 118 -2.62 35.64 -12.80
N PRO A 119 -2.73 36.77 -13.48
CA PRO A 119 -2.10 38.05 -13.10
C PRO A 119 -2.44 38.50 -11.68
N SER A 120 -3.69 38.26 -11.25
CA SER A 120 -4.16 38.60 -9.90
C SER A 120 -3.46 37.81 -8.76
N HIS A 121 -2.88 36.66 -9.06
CA HIS A 121 -2.19 35.79 -8.09
C HIS A 121 -0.65 35.88 -8.19
N SER A 122 -0.13 36.78 -9.02
CA SER A 122 1.33 36.93 -9.19
C SER A 122 2.07 37.34 -7.90
N ASN A 123 1.36 38.02 -6.97
CA ASN A 123 1.91 38.44 -5.68
C ASN A 123 1.98 37.28 -4.67
N ASN A 124 1.29 36.18 -4.93
CA ASN A 124 1.35 34.98 -4.09
C ASN A 124 2.66 34.19 -4.31
N VAL A 125 3.41 34.52 -5.36
CA VAL A 125 4.73 33.91 -5.60
C VAL A 125 5.76 34.69 -4.79
N LYS A 126 6.35 34.04 -3.78
CA LYS A 126 7.32 34.64 -2.84
C LYS A 126 8.71 34.02 -3.05
N LEU A 127 9.74 34.85 -2.92
CA LEU A 127 11.11 34.38 -2.87
C LEU A 127 11.45 33.90 -1.46
N TYR A 128 12.09 32.75 -1.37
CA TYR A 128 12.59 32.20 -0.12
C TYR A 128 14.05 32.64 0.11
N ASN A 129 14.32 33.30 1.24
CA ASN A 129 15.65 33.85 1.55
C ASN A 129 16.18 33.42 2.92
N ASP A 130 15.55 32.47 3.62
CA ASP A 130 16.03 31.98 4.90
C ASP A 130 17.28 31.11 4.77
N GLY A 131 18.11 31.07 5.80
CA GLY A 131 19.31 30.24 5.84
C GLY A 131 19.06 28.73 5.95
N LEU A 132 17.88 28.33 6.44
CA LEU A 132 17.47 26.93 6.47
C LEU A 132 16.91 26.51 5.11
N PRO A 133 17.36 25.39 4.50
CA PRO A 133 16.81 24.94 3.23
C PRO A 133 15.27 24.81 3.24
N LEU A 134 14.63 25.23 2.15
CA LEU A 134 13.16 25.29 2.03
C LEU A 134 12.48 23.95 2.37
N PHE A 135 13.00 22.83 1.87
CA PHE A 135 12.40 21.53 2.09
C PHE A 135 12.61 21.01 3.52
N ALA A 136 13.73 21.38 4.16
CA ALA A 136 13.98 21.07 5.58
C ALA A 136 12.97 21.82 6.48
N ARG A 137 12.76 23.13 6.22
CA ARG A 137 11.81 23.94 6.96
C ARG A 137 10.39 23.38 6.95
N TYR A 138 9.93 22.91 5.81
CA TYR A 138 8.58 22.34 5.65
C TYR A 138 8.55 20.82 5.80
N GLN A 139 9.63 20.20 6.30
CA GLN A 139 9.74 18.75 6.56
C GLN A 139 9.41 17.87 5.33
N VAL A 140 9.65 18.38 4.12
CA VAL A 140 9.34 17.66 2.88
C VAL A 140 10.14 16.38 2.77
N GLU A 141 11.42 16.39 3.18
CA GLU A 141 12.31 15.23 3.17
C GLU A 141 11.81 14.11 4.12
N SER A 142 11.31 14.49 5.30
CA SER A 142 10.71 13.53 6.23
C SER A 142 9.45 12.87 5.64
N PHE A 143 8.61 13.64 4.94
CA PHE A 143 7.45 13.09 4.24
C PHE A 143 7.87 12.18 3.08
N LEU A 144 8.91 12.54 2.33
CA LEU A 144 9.46 11.68 1.27
C LEU A 144 9.97 10.35 1.84
N SER A 145 10.75 10.40 2.92
CA SER A 145 11.24 9.20 3.60
C SER A 145 10.09 8.33 4.13
N ALA A 146 9.04 8.93 4.68
CA ALA A 146 7.87 8.21 5.15
C ALA A 146 7.11 7.46 4.03
N MET A 147 7.25 7.89 2.77
CA MET A 147 6.61 7.19 1.63
C MET A 147 7.23 5.81 1.33
N PHE A 148 8.45 5.54 1.80
CA PHE A 148 9.08 4.21 1.68
C PHE A 148 8.55 3.22 2.73
N ASN A 149 7.96 3.71 3.82
CA ASN A 149 7.39 2.83 4.83
C ASN A 149 6.03 2.28 4.34
N PRO A 150 5.82 0.95 4.30
CA PRO A 150 4.53 0.37 3.94
C PRO A 150 3.43 0.69 4.95
N VAL A 151 3.77 0.92 6.21
CA VAL A 151 2.82 1.19 7.29
C VAL A 151 2.57 2.69 7.44
N VAL A 152 1.30 3.09 7.44
CA VAL A 152 0.88 4.48 7.65
C VAL A 152 -0.09 4.55 8.82
N GLN A 153 0.26 5.36 9.83
CA GLN A 153 -0.56 5.52 11.04
C GLN A 153 -1.76 6.42 10.79
N LEU A 154 -2.89 6.09 11.40
CA LEU A 154 -4.11 6.88 11.43
C LEU A 154 -4.21 7.67 12.72
N LYS A 155 -5.00 8.74 12.72
CA LYS A 155 -5.14 9.65 13.86
C LYS A 155 -5.77 8.99 15.09
N SER A 156 -6.67 8.04 14.87
CA SER A 156 -7.35 7.29 15.94
C SER A 156 -6.44 6.28 16.65
N GLY A 157 -5.28 5.94 16.05
CA GLY A 157 -4.37 4.91 16.54
C GLY A 157 -4.47 3.60 15.75
N GLY A 158 -5.33 3.53 14.72
CA GLY A 158 -5.28 2.52 13.68
C GLY A 158 -4.13 2.74 12.70
N TYR A 159 -3.97 1.86 11.75
CA TYR A 159 -2.96 1.98 10.69
C TYR A 159 -3.39 1.25 9.42
N ILE A 160 -2.82 1.66 8.31
CA ILE A 160 -2.96 0.97 7.02
C ILE A 160 -1.62 0.40 6.60
N VAL A 161 -1.64 -0.74 5.94
CA VAL A 161 -0.45 -1.39 5.35
C VAL A 161 -0.61 -1.41 3.84
N ILE A 162 0.35 -0.85 3.12
CA ILE A 162 0.33 -0.75 1.65
C ILE A 162 1.36 -1.72 1.10
N GLY A 163 0.89 -2.79 0.48
CA GLY A 163 1.69 -3.77 -0.23
C GLY A 163 1.58 -3.59 -1.75
N ILE A 164 2.70 -3.51 -2.44
CA ILE A 164 2.75 -3.44 -3.90
C ILE A 164 3.20 -4.79 -4.41
N THR A 165 2.36 -5.45 -5.20
CA THR A 165 2.69 -6.68 -5.90
C THR A 165 2.91 -6.39 -7.38
N GLU A 166 3.32 -7.36 -8.15
CA GLU A 166 3.47 -7.22 -9.60
C GLU A 166 2.15 -6.84 -10.29
N ALA A 167 1.04 -7.42 -9.86
CA ALA A 167 -0.27 -7.28 -10.52
C ALA A 167 -1.15 -6.18 -9.93
N LEU A 168 -1.06 -5.91 -8.64
CA LEU A 168 -1.98 -5.04 -7.93
C LEU A 168 -1.34 -4.40 -6.69
N VAL A 169 -2.02 -3.38 -6.17
CA VAL A 169 -1.72 -2.78 -4.87
C VAL A 169 -2.75 -3.29 -3.86
N ALA A 170 -2.29 -3.96 -2.82
CA ALA A 170 -3.10 -4.37 -1.69
C ALA A 170 -2.97 -3.37 -0.55
N ILE A 171 -4.07 -2.98 0.06
CA ILE A 171 -4.10 -2.07 1.21
C ILE A 171 -4.93 -2.73 2.30
N ASP A 172 -4.31 -3.01 3.43
CA ASP A 172 -4.94 -3.61 4.61
C ASP A 172 -5.20 -2.54 5.67
N VAL A 173 -6.38 -2.54 6.28
CA VAL A 173 -6.81 -1.56 7.29
C VAL A 173 -6.92 -2.24 8.65
N ASN A 174 -6.15 -1.73 9.61
CA ASN A 174 -6.08 -2.27 10.96
C ASN A 174 -6.54 -1.23 12.00
N SER A 175 -7.37 -1.66 12.95
CA SER A 175 -7.83 -0.80 14.06
C SER A 175 -6.73 -0.48 15.08
N GLY A 176 -5.73 -1.34 15.22
CA GLY A 176 -4.61 -1.12 16.12
C GLY A 176 -5.03 -0.83 17.56
N ARG A 177 -4.66 0.38 18.04
CA ARG A 177 -5.01 0.86 19.39
C ARG A 177 -6.30 1.71 19.43
N ALA A 178 -7.06 1.77 18.36
CA ALA A 178 -8.26 2.61 18.22
C ALA A 178 -9.50 2.05 18.97
N THR A 179 -9.31 1.22 19.99
CA THR A 179 -10.37 0.47 20.70
C THR A 179 -11.10 1.27 21.78
N LYS A 180 -11.13 2.61 21.68
CA LYS A 180 -11.70 3.48 22.72
C LYS A 180 -13.20 3.79 22.56
N GLU A 181 -13.81 3.35 21.48
CA GLU A 181 -15.23 3.58 21.21
C GLU A 181 -16.10 2.55 21.95
N GLY A 182 -17.36 2.87 22.13
CA GLY A 182 -18.28 2.03 22.94
C GLY A 182 -18.70 0.72 22.28
N SER A 183 -18.45 0.54 20.97
CA SER A 183 -18.82 -0.63 20.19
C SER A 183 -17.70 -0.98 19.20
N ILE A 184 -17.59 -2.29 18.88
CA ILE A 184 -16.65 -2.78 17.85
C ILE A 184 -17.03 -2.21 16.49
N GLU A 185 -18.31 -2.16 16.17
CA GLU A 185 -18.85 -1.62 14.92
C GLU A 185 -18.54 -0.13 14.75
N ASP A 186 -18.70 0.68 15.80
CA ASP A 186 -18.36 2.11 15.76
C ASP A 186 -16.85 2.33 15.58
N THR A 187 -16.04 1.51 16.20
CA THR A 187 -14.59 1.52 16.04
C THR A 187 -14.21 1.18 14.59
N ALA A 188 -14.82 0.14 14.01
CA ALA A 188 -14.60 -0.26 12.62
C ALA A 188 -15.01 0.85 11.65
N LEU A 189 -16.21 1.41 11.81
CA LEU A 189 -16.69 2.51 10.98
C LEU A 189 -15.77 3.72 11.02
N LYS A 190 -15.36 4.15 12.21
CA LYS A 190 -14.49 5.31 12.40
C LYS A 190 -13.12 5.09 11.77
N THR A 191 -12.53 3.92 12.03
CA THR A 191 -11.22 3.57 11.46
C THR A 191 -11.30 3.50 9.93
N ASN A 192 -12.33 2.86 9.37
CA ASN A 192 -12.54 2.75 7.94
C ASN A 192 -12.77 4.11 7.26
N LEU A 193 -13.46 5.04 7.91
CA LEU A 193 -13.63 6.42 7.40
C LEU A 193 -12.30 7.19 7.39
N GLU A 194 -11.49 7.09 8.46
CA GLU A 194 -10.16 7.69 8.50
C GLU A 194 -9.23 7.04 7.47
N ALA A 195 -9.26 5.71 7.36
CA ALA A 195 -8.51 4.97 6.34
C ALA A 195 -8.88 5.42 4.94
N SER A 196 -10.18 5.64 4.64
CA SER A 196 -10.62 6.15 3.33
C SER A 196 -10.02 7.51 2.98
N ASP A 197 -9.91 8.40 3.97
CA ASP A 197 -9.28 9.71 3.81
C ASP A 197 -7.78 9.58 3.53
N GLU A 198 -7.09 8.76 4.33
CA GLU A 198 -5.65 8.56 4.23
C GLU A 198 -5.26 7.77 2.97
N ILE A 199 -5.98 6.70 2.63
CA ILE A 199 -5.76 5.94 1.39
C ILE A 199 -5.85 6.88 0.18
N SER A 200 -6.89 7.71 0.10
CA SER A 200 -7.05 8.68 -0.98
C SER A 200 -5.88 9.66 -1.07
N ARG A 201 -5.26 10.02 0.06
CA ARG A 201 -4.06 10.85 0.13
C ARG A 201 -2.82 10.10 -0.34
N GLN A 202 -2.63 8.85 0.14
CA GLN A 202 -1.48 8.00 -0.19
C GLN A 202 -1.45 7.61 -1.67
N LEU A 203 -2.60 7.34 -2.29
CA LEU A 203 -2.71 7.06 -3.71
C LEU A 203 -2.11 8.19 -4.57
N ARG A 204 -2.34 9.45 -4.17
CA ARG A 204 -1.80 10.62 -4.87
C ARG A 204 -0.34 10.88 -4.55
N LEU A 205 0.08 10.71 -3.29
CA LEU A 205 1.46 10.96 -2.85
C LEU A 205 2.43 9.97 -3.47
N ARG A 206 2.10 8.68 -3.42
CA ARG A 206 2.96 7.60 -3.93
C ARG A 206 2.73 7.31 -5.41
N ASP A 207 1.79 7.98 -6.07
CA ASP A 207 1.35 7.72 -7.45
C ASP A 207 0.96 6.25 -7.70
N LEU A 208 0.30 5.63 -6.73
CA LEU A 208 -0.18 4.26 -6.85
C LEU A 208 -1.24 4.15 -7.94
N ALA A 209 -1.09 3.20 -8.84
CA ALA A 209 -1.95 3.06 -10.00
C ALA A 209 -2.14 1.60 -10.40
N GLY A 210 -3.06 1.35 -11.33
CA GLY A 210 -3.46 0.00 -11.71
C GLY A 210 -4.66 -0.48 -10.91
N LEU A 211 -4.72 -1.77 -10.65
CA LEU A 211 -5.73 -2.38 -9.79
C LEU A 211 -5.33 -2.20 -8.32
N ILE A 212 -6.25 -1.77 -7.50
CA ILE A 212 -6.05 -1.54 -6.07
C ILE A 212 -7.17 -2.24 -5.33
N VAL A 213 -6.80 -3.05 -4.37
CA VAL A 213 -7.73 -3.77 -3.49
C VAL A 213 -7.51 -3.27 -2.06
N ILE A 214 -8.59 -2.87 -1.43
CA ILE A 214 -8.57 -2.36 -0.05
C ILE A 214 -9.36 -3.34 0.80
N ASP A 215 -8.72 -3.85 1.84
CA ASP A 215 -9.32 -4.69 2.86
C ASP A 215 -9.72 -3.81 4.03
N PHE A 216 -11.02 -3.51 4.12
CA PHE A 216 -11.60 -2.74 5.21
C PHE A 216 -11.93 -3.64 6.39
N ILE A 217 -11.89 -3.09 7.59
CA ILE A 217 -12.37 -3.80 8.79
C ILE A 217 -13.83 -4.16 8.56
N ASP A 218 -14.18 -5.42 8.83
CA ASP A 218 -15.53 -5.93 8.65
C ASP A 218 -16.57 -5.11 9.41
N MET A 219 -17.69 -4.83 8.75
CA MET A 219 -18.84 -4.12 9.30
C MET A 219 -20.12 -4.88 8.97
N ASP A 220 -20.91 -5.17 9.97
CA ASP A 220 -22.18 -5.90 9.80
C ASP A 220 -23.26 -5.03 9.16
N GLU A 221 -23.26 -3.74 9.48
CA GLU A 221 -24.27 -2.84 8.96
C GLU A 221 -23.96 -2.36 7.54
N ARG A 222 -24.84 -2.73 6.58
CA ARG A 222 -24.77 -2.24 5.19
C ARG A 222 -24.74 -0.71 5.07
N LYS A 223 -25.36 0.01 6.00
CA LYS A 223 -25.34 1.47 6.07
C LYS A 223 -23.92 2.01 6.27
N ASN A 224 -23.12 1.35 7.09
CA ASN A 224 -21.73 1.70 7.38
C ASN A 224 -20.85 1.48 6.15
N ASN A 225 -21.02 0.37 5.46
CA ASN A 225 -20.35 0.10 4.18
C ASN A 225 -20.63 1.18 3.14
N ILE A 226 -21.88 1.60 2.98
CA ILE A 226 -22.28 2.69 2.07
C ILE A 226 -21.61 4.03 2.47
N SER A 227 -21.47 4.30 3.78
CA SER A 227 -20.86 5.52 4.28
C SER A 227 -19.36 5.56 3.94
N VAL A 228 -18.65 4.44 4.09
CA VAL A 228 -17.23 4.29 3.73
C VAL A 228 -17.05 4.41 2.21
N GLU A 229 -17.88 3.73 1.40
CA GLU A 229 -17.87 3.86 -0.06
C GLU A 229 -18.07 5.31 -0.53
N LYS A 230 -19.02 6.01 0.08
CA LYS A 230 -19.28 7.42 -0.22
C LYS A 230 -18.07 8.28 0.15
N ARG A 231 -17.48 8.05 1.33
CA ARG A 231 -16.32 8.81 1.82
C ARG A 231 -15.14 8.70 0.88
N ILE A 232 -14.75 7.49 0.50
CA ILE A 232 -13.62 7.28 -0.43
C ILE A 232 -13.90 7.90 -1.80
N LYS A 233 -15.11 7.73 -2.36
CA LYS A 233 -15.51 8.34 -3.63
C LYS A 233 -15.44 9.87 -3.57
N ASP A 234 -15.87 10.48 -2.47
CA ASP A 234 -15.83 11.94 -2.28
C ASP A 234 -14.38 12.45 -2.19
N ARG A 235 -13.50 11.76 -1.47
CA ARG A 235 -12.09 12.13 -1.36
C ARG A 235 -11.32 11.99 -2.66
N LEU A 236 -11.66 10.99 -3.46
CA LEU A 236 -11.04 10.76 -4.77
C LEU A 236 -11.51 11.74 -5.86
N LYS A 237 -12.55 12.53 -5.64
CA LYS A 237 -12.99 13.57 -6.61
C LYS A 237 -11.93 14.61 -6.92
N SER A 238 -11.01 14.87 -5.99
CA SER A 238 -9.91 15.82 -6.18
C SER A 238 -8.74 15.23 -6.98
N ASP A 239 -8.72 13.91 -7.20
CA ASP A 239 -7.66 13.27 -7.98
C ASP A 239 -7.82 13.56 -9.49
N ARG A 240 -6.69 13.82 -10.14
CA ARG A 240 -6.64 14.08 -11.59
C ARG A 240 -6.69 12.81 -12.42
N ALA A 241 -6.37 11.67 -11.83
CA ALA A 241 -6.44 10.39 -12.50
C ALA A 241 -7.89 9.97 -12.77
N ARG A 242 -8.08 9.16 -13.79
CA ARG A 242 -9.37 8.48 -13.99
C ARG A 242 -9.42 7.31 -13.01
N ILE A 243 -10.45 7.31 -12.16
CA ILE A 243 -10.66 6.30 -11.14
C ILE A 243 -12.03 5.66 -11.33
N GLN A 244 -12.08 4.35 -11.17
CA GLN A 244 -13.31 3.57 -11.08
C GLN A 244 -13.30 2.89 -9.72
N VAL A 245 -14.37 3.05 -8.95
CA VAL A 245 -14.49 2.52 -7.58
C VAL A 245 -15.69 1.60 -7.54
N GLY A 246 -15.47 0.36 -7.12
CA GLY A 246 -16.49 -0.65 -6.92
C GLY A 246 -17.35 -0.40 -5.68
N ARG A 247 -17.92 -1.46 -5.16
CA ARG A 247 -18.61 -1.54 -3.87
C ARG A 247 -17.80 -2.43 -2.94
N ILE A 248 -18.02 -2.28 -1.65
CA ILE A 248 -17.47 -3.22 -0.66
C ILE A 248 -18.20 -4.56 -0.85
N SER A 249 -17.43 -5.62 -1.06
CA SER A 249 -17.94 -6.98 -1.22
C SER A 249 -18.40 -7.56 0.12
N GLY A 250 -19.03 -8.75 0.09
CA GLY A 250 -19.37 -9.48 1.30
C GLY A 250 -18.18 -9.97 2.12
N PHE A 251 -16.96 -9.82 1.60
CA PHE A 251 -15.70 -10.15 2.26
C PHE A 251 -14.94 -8.91 2.75
N GLY A 252 -15.57 -7.75 2.91
CA GLY A 252 -14.91 -6.51 3.34
C GLY A 252 -14.07 -5.82 2.27
N LEU A 253 -13.86 -6.43 1.10
CA LEU A 253 -12.94 -5.94 0.07
C LEU A 253 -13.57 -4.87 -0.83
N LEU A 254 -12.86 -3.77 -1.03
CA LEU A 254 -13.20 -2.76 -2.03
C LEU A 254 -12.20 -2.75 -3.17
N GLU A 255 -12.69 -3.02 -4.37
CA GLU A 255 -11.89 -2.97 -5.59
C GLU A 255 -11.98 -1.61 -6.26
N MET A 256 -10.86 -1.12 -6.72
CA MET A 256 -10.80 0.10 -7.51
C MET A 256 -9.71 0.04 -8.58
N SER A 257 -9.88 0.82 -9.63
CA SER A 257 -8.87 1.01 -10.68
C SER A 257 -8.51 2.49 -10.79
N ARG A 258 -7.21 2.78 -10.77
CA ARG A 258 -6.68 4.14 -10.94
C ARG A 258 -5.74 4.21 -12.12
N GLN A 259 -5.99 5.13 -13.04
CA GLN A 259 -5.14 5.33 -14.21
C GLN A 259 -3.74 5.79 -13.78
N ARG A 260 -2.70 5.13 -14.32
CA ARG A 260 -1.30 5.56 -14.16
C ARG A 260 -1.08 6.89 -14.90
N LEU A 261 -0.58 7.89 -14.18
CA LEU A 261 -0.23 9.21 -14.75
C LEU A 261 1.26 9.31 -15.01
N ARG A 262 2.08 8.69 -14.15
CA ARG A 262 3.54 8.61 -14.19
C ARG A 262 3.99 7.33 -13.48
N PRO A 263 5.26 6.92 -13.60
CA PRO A 263 5.78 5.80 -12.80
C PRO A 263 5.54 6.05 -11.31
N GLY A 264 5.23 5.00 -10.57
CA GLY A 264 5.06 5.07 -9.13
C GLY A 264 6.36 5.52 -8.46
N MET A 265 6.26 6.22 -7.33
CA MET A 265 7.44 6.73 -6.63
C MET A 265 8.40 5.59 -6.24
N LEU A 266 7.87 4.52 -5.64
CA LEU A 266 8.68 3.36 -5.26
C LEU A 266 9.30 2.67 -6.48
N GLU A 267 8.55 2.48 -7.55
CA GLU A 267 9.03 1.89 -8.80
C GLU A 267 10.20 2.68 -9.42
N ALA A 268 10.16 4.02 -9.30
CA ALA A 268 11.18 4.90 -9.86
C ALA A 268 12.44 5.03 -8.98
N THR A 269 12.36 4.74 -7.68
CA THR A 269 13.41 5.06 -6.71
C THR A 269 13.95 3.85 -5.95
N THR A 270 13.42 2.65 -6.20
CA THR A 270 13.86 1.41 -5.54
C THR A 270 14.29 0.36 -6.56
N GLN A 271 15.09 -0.58 -6.12
CA GLN A 271 15.49 -1.76 -6.86
C GLN A 271 14.92 -3.01 -6.19
N SER A 272 14.73 -4.08 -6.96
CA SER A 272 14.33 -5.36 -6.39
C SER A 272 15.37 -5.87 -5.39
N CYS A 273 14.92 -6.35 -4.25
CA CYS A 273 15.81 -6.92 -3.25
C CYS A 273 16.41 -8.23 -3.78
N PRO A 274 17.75 -8.39 -3.84
CA PRO A 274 18.37 -9.61 -4.34
C PRO A 274 18.11 -10.82 -3.44
N SER A 275 17.85 -10.61 -2.14
CA SER A 275 17.65 -11.72 -1.20
C SER A 275 16.24 -12.31 -1.25
N CYS A 276 15.19 -11.49 -1.37
CA CYS A 276 13.81 -11.96 -1.33
C CYS A 276 13.03 -11.76 -2.64
N HIS A 277 13.61 -11.12 -3.64
CA HIS A 277 12.98 -10.83 -4.94
C HIS A 277 11.57 -10.20 -4.81
N GLY A 278 11.34 -9.44 -3.74
CA GLY A 278 10.05 -8.78 -3.47
C GLY A 278 9.07 -9.58 -2.60
N THR A 279 9.42 -10.80 -2.17
CA THR A 279 8.54 -11.63 -1.33
C THR A 279 8.50 -11.19 0.13
N GLY A 280 9.52 -10.47 0.60
CA GLY A 280 9.69 -10.10 2.01
C GLY A 280 10.08 -11.26 2.92
N LEU A 281 10.25 -12.48 2.37
CA LEU A 281 10.59 -13.70 3.10
C LEU A 281 11.90 -14.26 2.55
N ILE A 282 12.76 -14.73 3.44
CA ILE A 282 14.02 -15.41 3.12
C ILE A 282 13.96 -16.82 3.68
N ARG A 283 14.52 -17.79 2.99
CA ARG A 283 14.65 -19.16 3.51
C ARG A 283 15.48 -19.16 4.79
N SER A 284 15.05 -19.93 5.81
CA SER A 284 15.87 -20.11 7.00
C SER A 284 17.17 -20.83 6.67
N ASP A 285 18.23 -20.49 7.42
CA ASP A 285 19.56 -21.07 7.24
C ASP A 285 19.54 -22.61 7.38
N ASP A 286 18.72 -23.12 8.31
CA ASP A 286 18.52 -24.58 8.50
C ASP A 286 17.92 -25.23 7.25
N ASN A 287 16.87 -24.65 6.67
CA ASN A 287 16.22 -25.19 5.47
C ASN A 287 17.15 -25.20 4.25
N LEU A 288 17.92 -24.12 4.08
CA LEU A 288 18.85 -24.01 2.96
C LEU A 288 20.06 -24.95 3.15
N ALA A 289 20.60 -25.05 4.37
CA ALA A 289 21.66 -25.99 4.74
C ALA A 289 21.24 -27.44 4.45
N LEU A 290 20.02 -27.84 4.84
CA LEU A 290 19.50 -29.18 4.53
C LEU A 290 19.37 -29.41 3.02
N SER A 291 18.97 -28.40 2.26
CA SER A 291 18.90 -28.52 0.79
C SER A 291 20.28 -28.74 0.17
N ILE A 292 21.29 -28.02 0.66
CA ILE A 292 22.69 -28.18 0.24
C ILE A 292 23.21 -29.57 0.58
N LEU A 293 23.01 -30.01 1.82
CA LEU A 293 23.46 -31.32 2.30
C LEU A 293 22.86 -32.48 1.48
N ARG A 294 21.57 -32.40 1.14
CA ARG A 294 20.91 -33.39 0.27
C ARG A 294 21.50 -33.43 -1.14
N GLN A 295 21.88 -32.27 -1.68
CA GLN A 295 22.56 -32.25 -2.99
C GLN A 295 23.97 -32.82 -2.93
N ILE A 296 24.70 -32.59 -1.82
CA ILE A 296 26.02 -33.24 -1.61
C ILE A 296 25.85 -34.74 -1.53
N GLU A 297 24.85 -35.22 -0.77
CA GLU A 297 24.53 -36.64 -0.68
C GLU A 297 24.15 -37.24 -2.00
N GLU A 298 23.35 -36.57 -2.84
CA GLU A 298 23.00 -37.00 -4.19
C GLU A 298 24.22 -37.15 -5.08
N GLU A 299 25.20 -36.22 -4.98
CA GLU A 299 26.47 -36.37 -5.74
C GLU A 299 27.33 -37.50 -5.18
N GLY A 300 27.33 -37.73 -3.87
CA GLY A 300 27.99 -38.89 -3.25
C GLY A 300 27.46 -40.23 -3.80
N VAL A 301 26.12 -40.37 -3.90
CA VAL A 301 25.48 -41.56 -4.50
C VAL A 301 25.87 -41.73 -5.96
N ARG A 302 26.03 -40.66 -6.71
CA ARG A 302 26.40 -40.69 -8.15
C ARG A 302 27.87 -41.11 -8.41
N LYS A 303 28.73 -40.99 -7.39
CA LYS A 303 30.20 -41.34 -7.44
C LYS A 303 30.93 -40.76 -8.67
N ARG A 304 30.63 -39.51 -9.04
CA ARG A 304 31.22 -38.84 -10.22
C ARG A 304 32.38 -37.90 -9.86
N SER A 305 32.51 -37.52 -8.62
CA SER A 305 33.50 -36.60 -8.09
C SER A 305 34.11 -37.17 -6.83
N GLU A 306 35.39 -36.89 -6.61
CA GLU A 306 36.12 -37.28 -5.40
C GLU A 306 36.03 -36.18 -4.32
N GLU A 307 35.81 -34.92 -4.76
CA GLU A 307 35.60 -33.78 -3.86
C GLU A 307 34.49 -32.88 -4.37
N VAL A 308 33.68 -32.38 -3.49
CA VAL A 308 32.64 -31.38 -3.72
C VAL A 308 32.96 -30.11 -2.97
N LEU A 309 33.11 -29.02 -3.71
CA LEU A 309 33.28 -27.66 -3.14
C LEU A 309 31.94 -26.92 -3.15
N VAL A 310 31.46 -26.58 -1.98
CA VAL A 310 30.24 -25.80 -1.77
C VAL A 310 30.61 -24.37 -1.44
N LYS A 311 30.22 -23.42 -2.29
CA LYS A 311 30.30 -21.99 -2.01
C LYS A 311 28.93 -21.49 -1.60
N CYS A 312 28.80 -20.93 -0.42
CA CYS A 312 27.53 -20.44 0.11
C CYS A 312 27.73 -19.20 1.00
N PRO A 313 26.66 -18.46 1.31
CA PRO A 313 26.73 -17.32 2.23
C PRO A 313 27.34 -17.68 3.57
N VAL A 314 28.00 -16.70 4.19
CA VAL A 314 28.77 -16.89 5.45
C VAL A 314 27.90 -17.50 6.57
N SER A 315 26.65 -17.04 6.72
CA SER A 315 25.72 -17.57 7.74
C SER A 315 25.48 -19.06 7.58
N ILE A 316 25.29 -19.51 6.34
CA ILE A 316 25.01 -20.91 5.99
C ILE A 316 26.24 -21.77 6.12
N ALA A 317 27.41 -21.30 5.68
CA ALA A 317 28.69 -21.97 5.86
C ALA A 317 28.95 -22.23 7.37
N ASN A 318 28.77 -21.20 8.20
CA ASN A 318 28.90 -21.33 9.66
C ASN A 318 27.88 -22.30 10.25
N PHE A 319 26.63 -22.29 9.75
CA PHE A 319 25.59 -23.19 10.22
C PHE A 319 25.92 -24.64 9.88
N ILE A 320 26.32 -24.94 8.64
CA ILE A 320 26.71 -26.28 8.20
C ILE A 320 27.88 -26.80 9.03
N MET A 321 28.93 -25.99 9.16
CA MET A 321 30.19 -26.42 9.80
C MET A 321 30.08 -26.55 11.34
N ASN A 322 29.20 -25.82 11.99
CA ASN A 322 29.05 -25.82 13.45
C ASN A 322 27.90 -26.68 13.94
N GLN A 323 26.77 -26.69 13.23
CA GLN A 323 25.55 -27.38 13.70
C GLN A 323 25.25 -28.67 12.93
N LYS A 324 25.75 -28.81 11.69
CA LYS A 324 25.51 -30.01 10.88
C LYS A 324 26.81 -30.77 10.55
N ARG A 325 27.85 -30.54 11.35
CA ARG A 325 29.19 -31.15 11.12
C ARG A 325 29.12 -32.68 11.11
N ASP A 326 28.38 -33.27 12.02
CA ASP A 326 28.25 -34.73 12.13
C ASP A 326 27.56 -35.32 10.89
N TYR A 327 26.58 -34.56 10.34
CA TYR A 327 25.90 -34.98 9.12
C TYR A 327 26.84 -34.94 7.91
N VAL A 328 27.67 -33.90 7.79
CA VAL A 328 28.71 -33.80 6.76
C VAL A 328 29.70 -34.97 6.88
N ALA A 329 30.19 -35.26 8.08
CA ALA A 329 31.08 -36.37 8.35
C ALA A 329 30.46 -37.71 8.00
N SER A 330 29.17 -37.88 8.25
CA SER A 330 28.44 -39.09 7.85
C SER A 330 28.37 -39.26 6.31
N ILE A 331 28.13 -38.19 5.58
CA ILE A 331 28.14 -38.19 4.11
C ILE A 331 29.54 -38.55 3.60
N GLU A 332 30.58 -37.90 4.12
CA GLU A 332 31.99 -38.17 3.75
C GLU A 332 32.33 -39.65 3.96
N SER A 333 31.98 -40.22 5.11
CA SER A 333 32.26 -41.59 5.48
C SER A 333 31.46 -42.61 4.67
N ASN A 334 30.19 -42.35 4.37
CA ASN A 334 29.31 -43.27 3.64
C ASN A 334 29.61 -43.35 2.16
N TYR A 335 30.10 -42.26 1.57
CA TYR A 335 30.29 -42.19 0.10
C TYR A 335 31.73 -42.02 -0.32
N GLY A 336 32.70 -41.92 0.61
CA GLY A 336 34.12 -41.70 0.29
C GLY A 336 34.37 -40.34 -0.39
N LEU A 337 33.44 -39.37 -0.20
CA LEU A 337 33.44 -38.06 -0.85
C LEU A 337 34.02 -37.00 0.09
N SER A 338 35.02 -36.23 -0.36
CA SER A 338 35.52 -35.10 0.41
C SER A 338 34.59 -33.90 0.24
N VAL A 339 34.12 -33.30 1.34
CA VAL A 339 33.25 -32.14 1.31
C VAL A 339 33.99 -30.91 1.82
N ARG A 340 34.10 -29.89 0.98
CA ARG A 340 34.72 -28.60 1.30
C ARG A 340 33.69 -27.51 1.24
N VAL A 341 33.53 -26.75 2.32
CA VAL A 341 32.61 -25.63 2.43
C VAL A 341 33.38 -24.32 2.48
N GLU A 342 33.14 -23.44 1.51
CA GLU A 342 33.73 -22.11 1.44
C GLU A 342 32.63 -21.05 1.63
N ALA A 343 32.92 -20.08 2.51
CA ALA A 343 32.06 -18.92 2.69
C ALA A 343 32.37 -17.85 1.64
N ASP A 344 31.39 -17.44 0.86
CA ASP A 344 31.51 -16.35 -0.12
C ASP A 344 30.69 -15.14 0.33
N LEU A 345 31.35 -13.99 0.45
CA LEU A 345 30.73 -12.71 0.83
C LEU A 345 29.83 -12.12 -0.27
N ASN A 346 30.04 -12.52 -1.51
CA ASN A 346 29.27 -12.02 -2.66
C ASN A 346 27.95 -12.76 -2.85
N LEU A 347 27.83 -13.95 -2.29
CA LEU A 347 26.61 -14.74 -2.36
C LEU A 347 25.60 -14.29 -1.29
N VAL A 348 24.35 -14.13 -1.72
CA VAL A 348 23.24 -13.74 -0.84
C VAL A 348 22.23 -14.90 -0.84
N SER A 349 21.76 -15.30 0.37
CA SER A 349 20.70 -16.31 0.48
C SER A 349 19.51 -15.95 -0.44
N PRO A 350 18.98 -16.88 -1.25
CA PRO A 350 19.19 -18.34 -1.24
C PRO A 350 20.25 -18.87 -2.23
N GLU A 351 21.13 -18.05 -2.74
CA GLU A 351 22.12 -18.45 -3.73
C GLU A 351 23.25 -19.27 -3.12
N TYR A 352 23.66 -20.32 -3.79
CA TYR A 352 24.85 -21.12 -3.50
C TYR A 352 25.32 -21.82 -4.78
N SER A 353 26.57 -22.27 -4.81
CA SER A 353 27.10 -23.05 -5.92
C SER A 353 27.79 -24.32 -5.43
N ILE A 354 27.69 -25.39 -6.20
CA ILE A 354 28.34 -26.66 -5.92
C ILE A 354 29.25 -27.00 -7.11
N GLU A 355 30.56 -27.02 -6.88
CA GLU A 355 31.57 -27.36 -7.85
C GLU A 355 32.04 -28.81 -7.59
N LYS A 356 32.20 -29.60 -8.65
CA LYS A 356 32.53 -31.01 -8.59
C LYS A 356 33.97 -31.18 -9.08
N LEU A 357 34.83 -31.68 -8.22
CA LEU A 357 36.24 -31.86 -8.49
C LEU A 357 36.53 -33.35 -8.70
N LYS A 358 37.37 -33.65 -9.71
CA LYS A 358 37.78 -35.02 -10.05
C LYS A 358 38.93 -35.55 -9.20
N SER A 359 39.62 -34.68 -8.49
CA SER A 359 40.70 -35.01 -7.58
C SER A 359 40.41 -34.45 -6.20
N ALA A 360 40.52 -35.26 -5.18
CA ALA A 360 40.30 -34.83 -3.81
C ALA A 360 41.58 -34.25 -3.19
N THR A 361 41.42 -33.15 -2.48
CA THR A 361 42.49 -32.53 -1.67
C THR A 361 42.76 -33.35 -0.39
N ARG A 362 41.72 -34.10 0.06
CA ARG A 362 41.75 -34.95 1.26
C ARG A 362 41.16 -36.32 0.90
N ILE A 363 41.93 -37.41 1.20
CA ILE A 363 41.45 -38.76 1.01
C ILE A 363 40.55 -39.14 2.18
N VAL A 364 39.30 -39.51 1.87
CA VAL A 364 38.33 -40.00 2.84
C VAL A 364 38.10 -41.49 2.52
N ASN A 365 38.35 -42.36 3.50
CA ASN A 365 38.08 -43.79 3.34
C ASN A 365 36.58 -44.05 3.54
N GLU A 366 35.95 -44.78 2.60
CA GLU A 366 34.58 -45.27 2.82
C GLU A 366 34.59 -46.20 4.03
N SER A 367 33.65 -45.98 4.96
CA SER A 367 33.37 -46.95 6.02
C SER A 367 32.60 -48.11 5.40
N GLU A 368 33.16 -49.33 5.44
CA GLU A 368 32.40 -50.51 5.04
C GLU A 368 31.09 -50.52 5.86
N PRO A 369 29.92 -50.75 5.25
CA PRO A 369 28.69 -50.87 5.99
C PRO A 369 28.85 -52.02 6.96
N ALA A 370 28.67 -51.77 8.24
CA ALA A 370 28.66 -52.84 9.24
C ALA A 370 27.63 -53.87 8.77
N LEU A 371 28.11 -55.05 8.35
CA LEU A 371 27.26 -56.19 8.05
C LEU A 371 26.55 -56.53 9.37
N VAL A 372 25.29 -56.11 9.50
CA VAL A 372 24.41 -56.55 10.57
C VAL A 372 24.14 -58.01 10.30
N THR A 373 24.99 -58.89 10.84
CA THR A 373 24.76 -60.35 10.89
C THR A 373 23.51 -60.60 11.73
N ALA A 374 22.65 -61.48 11.25
CA ALA A 374 21.41 -61.86 11.92
C ALA A 374 21.63 -62.35 13.35
N ASP A 375 22.84 -62.79 13.68
CA ASP A 375 23.24 -63.21 15.04
C ASP A 375 23.29 -62.02 16.02
N GLY A 376 23.66 -60.79 15.60
CA GLY A 376 23.64 -59.59 16.47
C GLY A 376 22.25 -59.09 16.78
N LEU A 377 21.23 -59.43 15.99
CA LEU A 377 19.84 -59.08 16.28
C LEU A 377 19.17 -60.04 17.30
N MET A 378 19.73 -61.23 17.48
CA MET A 378 19.23 -62.15 18.51
C MET A 378 19.82 -61.87 19.90
N GLU A 379 21.04 -61.32 20.01
CA GLU A 379 21.61 -60.94 21.32
C GLU A 379 20.95 -59.72 21.94
N VAL A 380 20.46 -58.77 21.12
CA VAL A 380 19.75 -57.59 21.64
C VAL A 380 18.34 -57.93 22.13
N SER A 381 17.73 -59.01 21.66
CA SER A 381 16.41 -59.48 22.12
C SER A 381 16.42 -60.27 23.44
N GLU A 382 17.61 -60.75 23.89
CA GLU A 382 17.73 -61.47 25.17
C GLU A 382 18.15 -60.56 26.33
N GLU A 383 18.80 -59.43 26.10
CA GLU A 383 19.12 -58.44 27.13
C GLU A 383 17.89 -57.57 27.51
N ASP A 384 17.01 -57.25 26.57
CA ASP A 384 15.78 -56.48 26.84
C ASP A 384 14.69 -57.29 27.57
N MET A 385 14.79 -58.63 27.64
CA MET A 385 13.85 -59.48 28.37
C MET A 385 14.27 -59.73 29.82
N ASN A 386 15.48 -59.39 30.24
CA ASN A 386 15.95 -59.59 31.64
C ASN A 386 15.92 -58.33 32.51
N GLU A 387 15.62 -57.15 31.99
CA GLU A 387 15.49 -55.94 32.83
C GLU A 387 14.06 -55.70 33.35
N ASP A 388 13.04 -56.45 32.90
CA ASP A 388 11.64 -56.24 33.34
C ASP A 388 11.21 -57.07 34.55
N LEU A 389 12.14 -57.76 35.29
CA LEU A 389 11.80 -58.64 36.43
C LEU A 389 12.32 -58.17 37.80
N ASN A 390 12.91 -56.97 37.93
CA ASN A 390 13.34 -56.48 39.26
C ASN A 390 13.04 -54.98 39.43
N ASP A 391 11.77 -54.59 39.54
CA ASP A 391 11.38 -53.37 40.25
C ASP A 391 9.89 -53.42 40.64
N GLU A 392 9.57 -54.27 41.59
CA GLU A 392 8.45 -54.07 42.52
C GLU A 392 9.01 -53.37 43.76
N ASP A 393 8.69 -52.11 43.91
CA ASP A 393 8.50 -51.28 45.07
C ASP A 393 9.01 -49.86 44.97
N GLU A 394 8.19 -49.02 44.33
CA GLU A 394 8.04 -47.62 44.76
C GLU A 394 6.83 -46.92 44.09
N LYS A 395 5.82 -46.65 44.91
CA LYS A 395 4.56 -46.00 44.51
C LYS A 395 4.78 -44.51 44.22
N PRO A 396 4.45 -43.98 43.03
CA PRO A 396 4.47 -42.54 42.79
C PRO A 396 3.18 -41.87 43.27
N LYS A 397 3.34 -40.79 44.00
CA LYS A 397 2.31 -39.89 44.53
C LYS A 397 1.49 -39.24 43.44
N LYS A 398 0.15 -39.45 43.46
CA LYS A 398 -0.85 -38.87 42.57
C LYS A 398 -0.93 -37.34 42.71
N ARG A 399 -0.64 -36.62 41.68
CA ARG A 399 -0.97 -35.19 41.49
C ARG A 399 -2.48 -35.03 41.29
N ARG A 400 -3.13 -34.33 42.23
CA ARG A 400 -4.55 -33.97 42.22
C ARG A 400 -4.91 -33.06 41.05
N ARG A 401 -5.71 -33.57 40.09
CA ARG A 401 -6.39 -32.80 39.08
C ARG A 401 -7.66 -32.17 39.67
N ARG A 402 -7.73 -30.83 39.71
CA ARG A 402 -8.90 -30.04 40.10
C ARG A 402 -10.06 -30.28 39.13
N ARG A 403 -11.12 -30.91 39.61
CA ARG A 403 -12.37 -31.16 38.91
C ARG A 403 -13.23 -29.87 38.94
N ARG A 404 -13.58 -29.32 37.78
CA ARG A 404 -14.59 -28.25 37.62
C ARG A 404 -15.98 -28.89 37.70
N LYS A 405 -16.80 -28.43 38.62
CA LYS A 405 -18.19 -28.82 38.84
C LYS A 405 -19.08 -28.46 37.66
N LYS A 406 -19.79 -29.46 37.11
CA LYS A 406 -20.89 -29.33 36.18
C LYS A 406 -22.18 -29.27 36.98
N LYS A 407 -22.99 -28.23 36.78
CA LYS A 407 -24.33 -28.08 37.38
C LYS A 407 -25.31 -28.90 36.56
N GLN A 408 -25.96 -29.83 37.21
CA GLN A 408 -27.10 -30.59 36.68
C GLN A 408 -28.38 -29.74 36.77
N PHE A 409 -29.22 -29.83 35.76
CA PHE A 409 -30.63 -29.57 35.87
C PHE A 409 -31.38 -30.75 35.26
N SER A 410 -32.32 -31.24 36.03
CA SER A 410 -33.09 -32.47 35.90
C SER A 410 -34.26 -32.36 34.91
N THR A 411 -34.37 -33.33 34.07
CA THR A 411 -35.44 -34.24 33.61
C THR A 411 -36.89 -33.96 34.00
N GLU A 412 -37.75 -34.16 32.99
CA GLU A 412 -38.90 -35.10 32.91
C GLU A 412 -39.41 -35.09 31.49
N GLU A 413 -39.33 -36.18 30.82
CA GLU A 413 -40.23 -37.26 30.37
C GLU A 413 -41.42 -36.83 29.50
N GLY A 414 -41.61 -37.54 28.39
CA GLY A 414 -42.83 -37.67 27.62
C GLY A 414 -42.57 -38.02 26.15
N ALA A 415 -42.50 -39.21 25.91
CA ALA A 415 -42.78 -40.27 24.97
C ALA A 415 -43.51 -39.90 23.68
N ASP A 416 -43.12 -40.63 22.67
CA ASP A 416 -43.79 -41.35 21.58
C ASP A 416 -44.03 -40.70 20.21
N ALA A 417 -43.38 -41.34 19.31
CA ALA A 417 -43.87 -42.13 18.16
C ALA A 417 -44.17 -41.45 16.82
N ASN A 418 -43.34 -41.86 15.90
CA ASN A 418 -43.66 -42.46 14.60
C ASN A 418 -44.12 -41.63 13.39
N LEU A 419 -43.32 -41.87 12.39
CA LEU A 419 -43.64 -42.34 11.01
C LEU A 419 -44.23 -41.36 9.99
N ASP A 420 -43.44 -41.24 8.99
CA ASP A 420 -43.67 -41.57 7.56
C ASP A 420 -44.16 -40.47 6.61
N ASN A 421 -43.33 -40.31 5.67
CA ASN A 421 -43.53 -40.38 4.20
C ASN A 421 -44.35 -39.33 3.43
N THR A 422 -43.69 -39.00 2.36
CA THR A 422 -44.15 -38.82 0.97
C THR A 422 -44.53 -37.42 0.53
N GLU A 423 -43.69 -36.97 -0.36
CA GLU A 423 -43.91 -36.66 -1.80
C GLU A 423 -44.98 -35.63 -2.18
N ASN A 424 -44.48 -34.75 -2.97
CA ASN A 424 -45.01 -34.30 -4.27
C ASN A 424 -45.72 -32.94 -4.37
N LYS A 425 -45.07 -32.15 -5.19
CA LYS A 425 -45.55 -31.55 -6.46
C LYS A 425 -46.48 -30.35 -6.44
N ASP A 426 -45.96 -29.44 -7.20
CA ASP A 426 -46.56 -28.67 -8.29
C ASP A 426 -47.37 -27.40 -7.99
N SER A 427 -46.78 -26.36 -8.52
CA SER A 427 -47.31 -25.51 -9.60
C SER A 427 -48.17 -24.30 -9.24
N LEU A 428 -47.79 -23.26 -9.95
CA LEU A 428 -48.60 -22.23 -10.61
C LEU A 428 -48.83 -20.91 -9.86
N GLU A 429 -48.13 -19.91 -10.38
CA GLU A 429 -48.71 -18.57 -10.61
C GLU A 429 -50.06 -18.65 -11.33
N PRO A 430 -50.90 -17.62 -11.39
CA PRO A 430 -50.57 -16.28 -11.84
C PRO A 430 -51.45 -15.10 -11.33
N ALA A 431 -50.89 -13.89 -11.59
CA ALA A 431 -51.50 -12.73 -12.26
C ALA A 431 -52.60 -11.87 -11.59
N SER A 432 -52.26 -10.56 -11.69
CA SER A 432 -53.11 -9.40 -12.05
C SER A 432 -54.18 -8.95 -11.04
N THR A 433 -54.36 -7.70 -10.76
CA THR A 433 -54.74 -6.52 -11.56
C THR A 433 -54.87 -5.29 -10.64
N GLU A 434 -54.42 -4.18 -11.14
CA GLU A 434 -54.99 -2.82 -11.16
C GLU A 434 -56.17 -2.47 -10.21
N THR A 435 -56.07 -1.31 -9.56
CA THR A 435 -56.75 -0.06 -9.96
C THR A 435 -56.65 1.03 -8.89
N SER A 436 -56.16 2.15 -9.31
CA SER A 436 -56.65 3.55 -9.25
C SER A 436 -57.52 4.01 -8.06
N SER A 437 -57.19 5.11 -7.46
CA SER A 437 -57.84 6.42 -7.57
C SER A 437 -57.52 7.32 -6.37
N SER A 438 -56.97 8.47 -6.65
CA SER A 438 -57.48 9.83 -6.48
C SER A 438 -58.09 10.22 -5.11
N GLY A 439 -57.60 11.34 -4.58
CA GLY A 439 -58.32 12.12 -3.57
C GLY A 439 -57.47 13.22 -2.94
N GLU A 440 -57.63 14.39 -3.47
CA GLU A 440 -57.26 15.72 -2.92
C GLU A 440 -57.82 15.95 -1.49
N ASN A 441 -57.19 16.71 -0.64
CA ASN A 441 -57.54 18.09 -0.27
C ASN A 441 -56.81 18.58 1.00
N LEU A 442 -56.24 19.73 0.90
CA LEU A 442 -56.44 20.98 1.62
C LEU A 442 -56.46 21.04 3.16
N GLY A 443 -55.69 22.00 3.65
CA GLY A 443 -55.97 22.76 4.86
C GLY A 443 -54.82 22.89 5.82
N SER A 444 -54.02 23.93 5.75
CA SER A 444 -53.96 25.19 6.48
C SER A 444 -53.92 25.02 8.02
N GLU A 445 -52.98 25.54 8.71
CA GLU A 445 -52.82 26.77 9.43
C GLU A 445 -51.76 26.72 10.54
N LYS A 446 -50.93 27.70 10.51
CA LYS A 446 -50.43 28.60 11.55
C LYS A 446 -50.24 28.12 13.00
N GLY A 447 -49.05 28.36 13.49
CA GLY A 447 -48.78 28.44 14.94
C GLY A 447 -47.37 28.96 15.24
N THR A 448 -47.25 30.27 15.22
CA THR A 448 -46.20 31.10 15.84
C THR A 448 -46.04 30.80 17.33
N ASN A 449 -44.84 30.70 17.82
CA ASN A 449 -44.50 31.42 19.07
C ASN A 449 -42.97 31.63 19.27
N GLN A 450 -42.75 32.86 19.65
CA GLN A 450 -41.52 33.54 19.94
C GLN A 450 -40.98 33.27 21.34
N ARG A 451 -39.68 33.65 21.49
CA ARG A 451 -39.00 34.18 22.70
C ARG A 451 -38.38 33.13 23.64
N LYS A 452 -37.08 33.21 23.91
CA LYS A 452 -36.43 34.23 24.77
C LYS A 452 -34.88 34.17 24.68
N ARG A 453 -34.32 35.33 24.50
CA ARG A 453 -32.92 35.74 24.75
C ARG A 453 -32.55 35.50 26.21
N ARG A 454 -31.31 35.06 26.48
CA ARG A 454 -30.54 35.55 27.63
C ARG A 454 -29.06 35.68 27.29
N LYS A 455 -28.57 36.89 27.40
CA LYS A 455 -27.18 37.36 27.45
C LYS A 455 -26.60 37.11 28.84
N LYS A 456 -25.29 36.96 28.91
CA LYS A 456 -24.26 37.39 29.89
C LYS A 456 -23.27 36.27 30.06
N GLY A 457 -21.99 36.48 30.16
CA GLY A 457 -21.16 37.63 30.31
C GLY A 457 -19.68 37.27 30.21
N ASP A 458 -18.91 38.26 29.96
CA ASP A 458 -17.46 38.33 29.86
C ASP A 458 -16.71 37.72 31.05
N ASN A 459 -15.57 37.07 30.79
CA ASN A 459 -14.41 37.20 31.68
C ASN A 459 -13.10 37.09 30.91
N LEU A 460 -12.47 38.25 30.73
CA LEU A 460 -11.04 38.40 30.50
C LEU A 460 -10.26 37.85 31.70
N THR A 461 -9.23 37.09 31.44
CA THR A 461 -8.08 36.99 32.34
C THR A 461 -6.79 37.07 31.53
N THR A 462 -6.20 38.23 31.60
CA THR A 462 -4.81 38.58 31.30
C THR A 462 -3.86 37.89 32.26
N VAL A 463 -2.81 37.25 31.75
CA VAL A 463 -1.57 36.97 32.50
C VAL A 463 -0.41 37.24 31.55
N SER A 464 0.18 38.39 31.70
CA SER A 464 1.50 38.78 32.20
C SER A 464 2.70 38.11 31.52
N SER A 465 3.39 38.95 30.77
CA SER A 465 4.77 38.87 30.30
C SER A 465 5.78 38.56 31.43
N ARG A 466 6.70 37.65 31.16
CA ARG A 466 8.02 37.62 31.82
C ARG A 466 9.13 37.58 30.79
N SER A 467 9.91 38.62 30.76
CA SER A 467 11.23 38.81 30.23
C SER A 467 12.22 37.78 30.80
N VAL A 468 13.07 37.23 29.96
CA VAL A 468 14.33 36.60 30.39
C VAL A 468 15.44 37.25 29.61
N GLU A 469 16.36 37.77 30.42
CA GLU A 469 17.59 38.46 30.12
C GLU A 469 18.64 37.63 29.41
N ASP A 470 19.47 38.35 28.72
CA ASP A 470 20.82 38.12 28.24
C ASP A 470 21.64 37.02 28.94
N PHE A 471 22.34 36.25 28.12
CA PHE A 471 23.70 35.77 28.40
C PHE A 471 24.58 35.95 27.17
N SER A 472 25.47 36.91 27.31
CA SER A 472 26.60 37.23 26.44
C SER A 472 27.75 36.26 26.67
N GLU A 473 28.47 36.00 25.59
CA GLU A 473 29.91 35.82 25.43
C GLU A 473 30.68 34.92 26.40
N VAL A 474 31.37 33.91 25.86
CA VAL A 474 32.79 33.67 26.15
C VAL A 474 33.47 33.12 24.88
N ASP A 475 34.49 33.88 24.45
CA ASP A 475 35.54 33.53 23.52
C ASP A 475 36.42 32.38 24.03
N GLY A 476 37.12 31.72 23.11
CA GLY A 476 38.39 31.13 23.45
C GLY A 476 38.81 29.87 22.71
N ASP A 477 39.71 30.04 21.74
CA ASP A 477 40.65 29.12 21.08
C ASP A 477 40.14 28.06 20.11
#